data_021c7a8609c6239353f953ebca9a2da9
#
_entry.id   021c7a8609c6239353f953ebca9a2da9
#
_cell.length_a   1.000
_cell.length_b   1.000
_cell.length_c   1.000
_cell.angle_alpha   90.00
_cell.angle_beta   90.00
_cell.angle_gamma   90.00
#
_symmetry.space_group_name_H-M   'P 1'
#
loop_
_entity.id
_entity.type
_entity.pdbx_description
1 polymer ?
#
loop_
_entity_poly.entity_id
_entity_poly.type
_entity_poly.pdbx_seq_one_letter_code
_entity_poly.pdbx_strand_id
1 'polypeptide(L)'
;LYNRTMNYQVSVGMECHAELLTRSKMFCGDENAFGGEPNTRVSPVSLGLPGTLPVINRFAVEQTIRAALALNCTISMLSIFHRKHY
;
A
#
# COMPACT_ATOMS: atom_id res chain seq x y z
N LEU A 1 -7.65 -42.94 -1.14
CA LEU A 1 -8.45 -43.20 0.03
C LEU A 1 -8.44 -42.03 0.97
N TYR A 2 -9.55 -41.79 1.55
CA TYR A 2 -9.71 -40.69 2.48
C TYR A 2 -9.93 -41.23 3.91
N ASN A 3 -9.65 -40.38 4.86
CA ASN A 3 -9.84 -40.65 6.25
C ASN A 3 -11.19 -40.11 6.72
N ARG A 4 -12.11 -40.97 7.12
CA ARG A 4 -13.44 -40.58 7.57
C ARG A 4 -13.47 -39.88 8.93
N THR A 5 -12.39 -40.02 9.74
CA THR A 5 -12.30 -39.39 11.05
C THR A 5 -11.81 -37.96 10.99
N MET A 6 -11.32 -37.52 9.84
CA MET A 6 -10.82 -36.17 9.63
C MET A 6 -11.82 -35.29 8.87
N ASN A 7 -12.12 -34.16 9.45
CA ASN A 7 -12.90 -33.11 8.79
C ASN A 7 -11.98 -31.95 8.45
N TYR A 8 -12.04 -31.50 7.21
CA TYR A 8 -11.25 -30.37 6.74
C TYR A 8 -12.18 -29.20 6.42
N GLN A 9 -11.79 -28.04 6.89
CA GLN A 9 -12.43 -26.77 6.49
C GLN A 9 -11.47 -26.04 5.57
N VAL A 10 -11.94 -25.77 4.37
CA VAL A 10 -11.15 -25.00 3.39
C VAL A 10 -11.34 -23.52 3.67
N SER A 11 -10.22 -22.81 3.81
CA SER A 11 -10.19 -21.36 3.91
C SER A 11 -9.38 -20.80 2.77
N VAL A 12 -9.96 -19.84 2.04
CA VAL A 12 -9.31 -19.20 0.91
C VAL A 12 -9.33 -17.69 1.13
N GLY A 13 -8.17 -17.07 1.04
CA GLY A 13 -8.01 -15.62 1.05
C GLY A 13 -7.51 -15.11 -0.29
N MET A 14 -7.91 -13.92 -0.65
CA MET A 14 -7.41 -13.23 -1.84
C MET A 14 -6.90 -11.86 -1.44
N GLU A 15 -5.76 -11.49 -2.01
CA GLU A 15 -5.21 -10.14 -1.88
C GLU A 15 -5.06 -9.53 -3.26
N CYS A 16 -5.43 -8.26 -3.37
CA CYS A 16 -5.26 -7.50 -4.59
C CYS A 16 -4.40 -6.28 -4.30
N HIS A 17 -3.39 -6.06 -5.14
CA HIS A 17 -2.54 -4.88 -5.07
C HIS A 17 -2.82 -3.97 -6.26
N ALA A 18 -3.00 -2.69 -6.00
CA ALA A 18 -3.21 -1.71 -7.03
C ALA A 18 -2.15 -0.60 -6.91
N GLU A 19 -1.52 -0.30 -8.03
CA GLU A 19 -0.60 0.83 -8.12
C GLU A 19 -1.34 2.03 -8.69
N LEU A 20 -1.38 3.11 -7.93
CA LEU A 20 -2.09 4.32 -8.34
C LEU A 20 -1.26 5.14 -9.34
N LEU A 21 -1.94 5.79 -10.28
CA LEU A 21 -1.32 6.66 -11.28
C LEU A 21 -1.14 8.08 -10.74
N THR A 22 -0.48 8.21 -9.61
CA THR A 22 -0.14 9.50 -9.03
C THR A 22 1.20 10.00 -9.57
N ARG A 23 1.44 11.31 -9.51
CA ARG A 23 2.73 11.90 -9.96
C ARG A 23 3.85 11.58 -9.00
N SER A 24 3.56 11.56 -7.71
CA SER A 24 4.52 11.23 -6.67
C SER A 24 4.12 9.97 -5.93
N LYS A 25 5.07 9.36 -5.24
CA LYS A 25 4.85 8.17 -4.42
C LYS A 25 3.94 8.48 -3.23
N MET A 26 3.49 7.44 -2.54
CA MET A 26 2.49 7.56 -1.47
C MET A 26 2.97 8.38 -0.27
N PHE A 27 4.23 8.23 0.12
CA PHE A 27 4.75 8.83 1.36
C PHE A 27 5.92 9.77 1.16
N CYS A 28 6.24 10.14 -0.07
CA CYS A 28 7.30 11.09 -0.39
C CYS A 28 7.02 11.79 -1.72
N GLY A 29 7.80 12.83 -2.01
CA GLY A 29 7.67 13.58 -3.25
C GLY A 29 8.39 12.98 -4.46
N ASP A 30 8.97 11.79 -4.32
CA ASP A 30 9.68 11.14 -5.41
C ASP A 30 8.75 10.79 -6.55
N GLU A 31 9.27 10.86 -7.76
CA GLU A 31 8.49 10.57 -8.96
C GLU A 31 7.96 9.15 -8.96
N ASN A 32 6.69 9.01 -9.25
CA ASN A 32 6.02 7.72 -9.42
C ASN A 32 5.90 7.42 -10.91
N ALA A 33 6.89 6.72 -11.46
CA ALA A 33 6.91 6.32 -12.85
C ALA A 33 7.59 4.97 -13.03
N PHE A 34 7.23 4.29 -14.11
CA PHE A 34 7.86 3.04 -14.49
C PHE A 34 9.15 3.27 -15.24
N GLY A 35 10.07 2.33 -15.13
CA GLY A 35 11.36 2.37 -15.82
C GLY A 35 12.33 3.32 -15.15
N GLY A 36 13.41 3.62 -15.86
CA GLY A 36 14.52 4.41 -15.35
C GLY A 36 15.60 3.56 -14.70
N GLU A 37 16.74 4.19 -14.44
CA GLU A 37 17.87 3.54 -13.81
C GLU A 37 17.55 3.22 -12.33
N PRO A 38 18.11 2.14 -11.80
CA PRO A 38 17.93 1.79 -10.40
C PRO A 38 18.36 2.92 -9.46
N ASN A 39 17.60 3.13 -8.38
CA ASN A 39 17.90 4.07 -7.31
C ASN A 39 18.04 5.54 -7.76
N THR A 40 17.35 5.94 -8.82
CA THR A 40 17.36 7.33 -9.31
C THR A 40 16.16 8.14 -8.83
N ARG A 41 15.06 7.47 -8.45
CA ARG A 41 13.84 8.12 -7.93
C ARG A 41 13.75 7.93 -6.43
N VAL A 42 14.74 8.46 -5.73
CA VAL A 42 14.88 8.32 -4.28
C VAL A 42 15.18 9.66 -3.63
N SER A 43 14.78 9.79 -2.38
CA SER A 43 15.05 10.95 -1.53
C SER A 43 15.45 10.46 -0.13
N PRO A 44 15.91 11.34 0.77
CA PRO A 44 16.20 10.93 2.15
C PRO A 44 15.02 10.24 2.82
N VAL A 45 13.79 10.65 2.55
CA VAL A 45 12.58 10.02 3.11
C VAL A 45 12.43 8.58 2.62
N SER A 46 12.51 8.34 1.31
CA SER A 46 12.35 7.01 0.75
C SER A 46 13.50 6.08 1.11
N LEU A 47 14.70 6.62 1.30
CA LEU A 47 15.85 5.88 1.80
C LEU A 47 15.78 5.57 3.30
N GLY A 48 14.88 6.21 4.02
CA GLY A 48 14.72 6.00 5.45
C GLY A 48 15.85 6.56 6.30
N LEU A 49 16.46 7.65 5.88
CA LEU A 49 17.56 8.28 6.62
C LEU A 49 17.06 8.87 7.95
N PRO A 50 17.94 8.92 8.99
CA PRO A 50 17.56 9.46 10.29
C PRO A 50 17.04 10.89 10.20
N GLY A 51 15.99 11.20 10.98
CA GLY A 51 15.40 12.53 11.06
C GLY A 51 14.42 12.87 9.96
N THR A 52 14.19 11.98 9.00
CA THR A 52 13.21 12.18 7.94
C THR A 52 11.86 11.61 8.31
N LEU A 53 10.80 12.33 7.96
CA LEU A 53 9.43 11.91 8.18
C LEU A 53 8.68 11.81 6.85
N PRO A 54 7.89 10.77 6.65
CA PRO A 54 7.07 10.65 5.45
C PRO A 54 5.95 11.69 5.46
N VAL A 55 5.57 12.11 4.25
CA VAL A 55 4.40 12.97 4.03
C VAL A 55 3.47 12.25 3.08
N ILE A 56 2.21 12.09 3.48
CA ILE A 56 1.24 11.35 2.69
C ILE A 56 0.81 12.12 1.44
N ASN A 57 0.64 11.41 0.33
CA ASN A 57 0.12 11.95 -0.90
C ASN A 57 -1.40 12.09 -0.78
N ARG A 58 -1.89 13.31 -0.73
CA ARG A 58 -3.33 13.59 -0.61
C ARG A 58 -4.14 13.00 -1.76
N PHE A 59 -3.66 13.10 -2.99
CA PHE A 59 -4.36 12.56 -4.15
C PHE A 59 -4.50 11.04 -4.07
N ALA A 60 -3.49 10.35 -3.60
CA ALA A 60 -3.55 8.91 -3.36
C ALA A 60 -4.61 8.55 -2.32
N VAL A 61 -4.72 9.31 -1.24
CA VAL A 61 -5.75 9.12 -0.22
C VAL A 61 -7.15 9.32 -0.82
N GLU A 62 -7.35 10.37 -1.58
CA GLU A 62 -8.63 10.64 -2.24
C GLU A 62 -9.02 9.52 -3.20
N GLN A 63 -8.09 9.01 -3.99
CA GLN A 63 -8.35 7.89 -4.88
C GLN A 63 -8.68 6.60 -4.12
N THR A 64 -8.00 6.35 -3.01
CA THR A 64 -8.26 5.20 -2.15
C THR A 64 -9.66 5.28 -1.54
N ILE A 65 -10.07 6.45 -1.09
CA ILE A 65 -11.43 6.66 -0.56
C ILE A 65 -12.48 6.41 -1.64
N ARG A 66 -12.26 6.91 -2.86
CA ARG A 66 -13.17 6.65 -3.98
C ARG A 66 -13.32 5.15 -4.28
N ALA A 67 -12.20 4.44 -4.31
CA ALA A 67 -12.22 3.00 -4.52
C ALA A 67 -12.95 2.28 -3.38
N ALA A 68 -12.71 2.67 -2.14
CA ALA A 68 -13.38 2.09 -0.99
C ALA A 68 -14.90 2.31 -1.02
N LEU A 69 -15.35 3.50 -1.39
CA LEU A 69 -16.77 3.80 -1.55
C LEU A 69 -17.38 2.97 -2.68
N ALA A 70 -16.68 2.81 -3.80
CA ALA A 70 -17.15 1.98 -4.91
C ALA A 70 -17.29 0.51 -4.54
N LEU A 71 -16.45 0.03 -3.63
CA LEU A 71 -16.49 -1.35 -3.10
C LEU A 71 -17.40 -1.50 -1.87
N ASN A 72 -18.14 -0.46 -1.53
CA ASN A 72 -19.02 -0.44 -0.36
C ASN A 72 -18.30 -0.75 0.96
N CYS A 73 -17.09 -0.23 1.10
CA CYS A 73 -16.30 -0.38 2.32
C CYS A 73 -16.67 0.68 3.36
N THR A 74 -16.43 0.35 4.62
CA THR A 74 -16.47 1.32 5.72
C THR A 74 -15.13 2.02 5.80
N ILE A 75 -15.14 3.35 5.83
CA ILE A 75 -13.92 4.16 5.88
C ILE A 75 -13.64 4.53 7.33
N SER A 76 -12.44 4.19 7.81
CA SER A 76 -11.97 4.63 9.12
C SER A 76 -11.70 6.13 9.12
N MET A 77 -12.19 6.82 10.12
CA MET A 77 -11.94 8.27 10.29
C MET A 77 -10.53 8.57 10.80
N LEU A 78 -9.86 7.58 11.36
CA LEU A 78 -8.48 7.68 11.84
C LEU A 78 -7.68 6.49 11.33
N SER A 79 -6.55 6.78 10.70
CA SER A 79 -5.59 5.76 10.25
C SER A 79 -4.20 6.14 10.70
N ILE A 80 -3.47 5.16 11.20
CA ILE A 80 -2.10 5.31 11.64
C ILE A 80 -1.23 4.41 10.80
N PHE A 81 -0.15 4.98 10.24
CA PHE A 81 0.79 4.25 9.40
C PHE A 81 2.03 3.86 10.19
N HIS A 82 2.47 2.65 9.97
CA HIS A 82 3.72 2.14 10.52
C HIS A 82 4.68 1.81 9.39
N ARG A 83 5.90 2.29 9.48
CA ARG A 83 6.96 1.91 8.56
C ARG A 83 7.71 0.72 9.15
N LYS A 84 7.78 -0.36 8.40
CA LYS A 84 8.49 -1.57 8.81
C LYS A 84 9.67 -1.80 7.90
N HIS A 85 10.81 -2.14 8.51
CA HIS A 85 12.04 -2.50 7.80
C HIS A 85 12.37 -3.94 8.17
N TYR A 86 12.32 -4.79 7.18
CA TYR A 86 12.61 -6.21 7.36
C TYR A 86 14.00 -6.59 6.87
#